data_7ce9e1b555d3fac94698866d5410f5bd
#
_entry.id   7ce9e1b555d3fac94698866d5410f5bd
#
_cell.length_a   1.000
_cell.length_b   1.000
_cell.length_c   1.000
_cell.angle_alpha   90.00
_cell.angle_beta   90.00
_cell.angle_gamma   90.00
#
_symmetry.space_group_name_H-M   'P 1'
#
loop_
_entity.id
_entity.type
_entity.pdbx_description
1 polymer ?
#
loop_
_entity_poly.entity_id
_entity_poly.type
_entity_poly.pdbx_seq_one_letter_code
_entity_poly.pdbx_strand_id
1 'polypeptide(L)'
;DYDRHHLIRGVILNQTSVTFCETIRLEIERELSLPVLGCLPKLKELHWDSRHLGLVMPEEIADVKKQMQMVADTLGKTLDCGKLLAIAASAEALETDPVPKKKIADVRIGIARDAAFGFYYEDNPQLLREAGAELVPFSPLQDESLPEGIAGLILGGGYPELHAKALSKNTPMRKAVHDAVADGLPTIAECGGFLYLHETLCDDEGVCYPMAGVISASAINTGKLVRFGYVMLTEKEENFLPAGAQIAGHEFHY
;
A
#
# COMPACT_ATOMS: atom_id res chain seq x y z
N ASP A 1 -26.47 11.69 -10.15
CA ASP A 1 -26.51 12.08 -8.72
C ASP A 1 -25.15 11.95 -8.01
N TYR A 2 -24.25 11.09 -8.47
CA TYR A 2 -22.94 10.91 -7.86
C TYR A 2 -21.91 11.96 -8.30
N ASP A 3 -21.89 12.31 -9.58
CA ASP A 3 -20.99 13.31 -10.16
C ASP A 3 -21.61 14.72 -10.16
N ARG A 4 -21.79 15.29 -8.97
CA ARG A 4 -22.39 16.62 -8.77
C ARG A 4 -21.60 17.76 -9.43
N HIS A 5 -20.34 17.56 -9.67
CA HIS A 5 -19.42 18.57 -10.23
C HIS A 5 -19.05 18.28 -11.69
N HIS A 6 -19.66 17.26 -12.30
CA HIS A 6 -19.39 16.86 -13.68
C HIS A 6 -17.89 16.61 -13.95
N LEU A 7 -17.23 15.94 -13.02
CA LEU A 7 -15.80 15.63 -13.11
C LEU A 7 -15.52 14.41 -13.99
N ILE A 8 -16.51 13.52 -14.16
CA ILE A 8 -16.40 12.37 -15.05
C ILE A 8 -16.52 12.87 -16.49
N ARG A 9 -15.46 12.69 -17.29
CA ARG A 9 -15.37 13.18 -18.66
C ARG A 9 -15.37 12.08 -19.71
N GLY A 10 -15.32 10.84 -19.31
CA GLY A 10 -15.34 9.69 -20.19
C GLY A 10 -15.40 8.37 -19.43
N VAL A 11 -15.72 7.30 -20.10
CA VAL A 11 -15.90 5.97 -19.54
C VAL A 11 -15.04 4.96 -20.29
N ILE A 12 -14.38 4.07 -19.58
CA ILE A 12 -13.72 2.87 -20.10
C ILE A 12 -14.40 1.68 -19.47
N LEU A 13 -14.91 0.76 -20.28
CA LEU A 13 -15.61 -0.43 -19.80
C LEU A 13 -14.62 -1.56 -19.51
N ASN A 14 -14.56 -2.02 -18.27
CA ASN A 14 -13.68 -3.11 -17.89
C ASN A 14 -14.38 -4.46 -17.93
N GLN A 15 -13.66 -5.53 -18.28
CA GLN A 15 -14.13 -6.92 -18.40
C GLN A 15 -15.34 -7.06 -19.35
N THR A 16 -15.40 -6.23 -20.38
CA THR A 16 -16.51 -6.11 -21.31
C THR A 16 -16.07 -6.51 -22.71
N SER A 17 -16.76 -7.44 -23.36
CA SER A 17 -16.47 -7.80 -24.75
C SER A 17 -16.62 -6.61 -25.70
N VAL A 18 -15.83 -6.56 -26.76
CA VAL A 18 -15.89 -5.49 -27.75
C VAL A 18 -17.30 -5.33 -28.33
N THR A 19 -17.97 -6.42 -28.65
CA THR A 19 -19.35 -6.39 -29.18
C THR A 19 -20.34 -5.79 -28.18
N PHE A 20 -20.26 -6.15 -26.91
CA PHE A 20 -21.14 -5.60 -25.88
C PHE A 20 -20.81 -4.13 -25.58
N CYS A 21 -19.51 -3.79 -25.64
CA CYS A 21 -19.07 -2.41 -25.52
C CYS A 21 -19.72 -1.50 -26.58
N GLU A 22 -19.75 -1.91 -27.85
CA GLU A 22 -20.40 -1.17 -28.92
C GLU A 22 -21.90 -1.01 -28.70
N THR A 23 -22.56 -2.04 -28.15
CA THR A 23 -23.99 -1.98 -27.86
C THR A 23 -24.29 -0.99 -26.74
N ILE A 24 -23.59 -1.09 -25.62
CA ILE A 24 -23.87 -0.27 -24.43
C ILE A 24 -23.33 1.16 -24.58
N ARG A 25 -22.34 1.37 -25.44
CA ARG A 25 -21.79 2.70 -25.73
C ARG A 25 -22.89 3.67 -26.15
N LEU A 26 -23.73 3.26 -27.08
CA LEU A 26 -24.79 4.12 -27.59
C LEU A 26 -25.78 4.53 -26.49
N GLU A 27 -26.08 3.62 -25.56
CA GLU A 27 -26.94 3.91 -24.42
C GLU A 27 -26.26 4.88 -23.43
N ILE A 28 -25.00 4.66 -23.07
CA ILE A 28 -24.26 5.52 -22.15
C ILE A 28 -24.10 6.92 -22.73
N GLU A 29 -23.71 7.03 -24.00
CA GLU A 29 -23.51 8.31 -24.67
C GLU A 29 -24.85 9.09 -24.81
N ARG A 30 -25.95 8.37 -25.07
CA ARG A 30 -27.28 8.99 -25.16
C ARG A 30 -27.82 9.46 -23.81
N GLU A 31 -27.75 8.61 -22.78
CA GLU A 31 -28.37 8.87 -21.48
C GLU A 31 -27.54 9.78 -20.58
N LEU A 32 -26.21 9.65 -20.65
CA LEU A 32 -25.30 10.34 -19.75
C LEU A 32 -24.50 11.47 -20.41
N SER A 33 -24.56 11.57 -21.74
CA SER A 33 -23.73 12.52 -22.52
C SER A 33 -22.24 12.38 -22.23
N LEU A 34 -21.80 11.17 -21.87
CA LEU A 34 -20.41 10.84 -21.56
C LEU A 34 -19.84 9.94 -22.65
N PRO A 35 -18.70 10.29 -23.27
CA PRO A 35 -18.08 9.44 -24.27
C PRO A 35 -17.58 8.13 -23.67
N VAL A 36 -17.86 7.01 -24.33
CA VAL A 36 -17.21 5.73 -24.05
C VAL A 36 -15.94 5.64 -24.89
N LEU A 37 -14.81 5.64 -24.24
CA LEU A 37 -13.48 5.68 -24.85
C LEU A 37 -13.03 4.31 -25.35
N GLY A 38 -13.64 3.24 -24.88
CA GLY A 38 -13.34 1.88 -25.27
C GLY A 38 -13.57 0.89 -24.16
N CYS A 39 -13.01 -0.29 -24.31
CA CYS A 39 -13.15 -1.37 -23.32
C CYS A 39 -11.89 -2.20 -23.18
N LEU A 40 -11.74 -2.84 -22.02
CA LEU A 40 -10.82 -3.94 -21.79
C LEU A 40 -11.62 -5.25 -21.71
N PRO A 41 -11.49 -6.16 -22.67
CA PRO A 41 -12.11 -7.48 -22.59
C PRO A 41 -11.52 -8.30 -21.45
N LYS A 42 -12.28 -9.31 -20.99
CA LYS A 42 -11.75 -10.27 -20.03
C LYS A 42 -10.62 -11.07 -20.69
N LEU A 43 -9.42 -10.94 -20.17
CA LEU A 43 -8.23 -11.65 -20.63
C LEU A 43 -8.11 -12.93 -19.79
N LYS A 44 -8.20 -14.10 -20.45
CA LYS A 44 -8.15 -15.41 -19.77
C LYS A 44 -6.78 -15.73 -19.18
N GLU A 45 -5.75 -15.17 -19.79
CA GLU A 45 -4.35 -15.34 -19.43
C GLU A 45 -3.93 -14.40 -18.29
N LEU A 46 -4.78 -13.45 -17.90
CA LEU A 46 -4.52 -12.54 -16.80
C LEU A 46 -4.98 -13.19 -15.48
N HIS A 47 -4.03 -13.65 -14.70
CA HIS A 47 -4.27 -14.27 -13.41
C HIS A 47 -3.64 -13.41 -12.31
N TRP A 48 -4.44 -12.54 -11.73
CA TRP A 48 -4.08 -11.81 -10.53
C TRP A 48 -4.98 -12.28 -9.41
N ASP A 49 -4.38 -13.01 -8.49
CA ASP A 49 -5.10 -13.48 -7.32
C ASP A 49 -5.42 -12.30 -6.40
N SER A 50 -6.61 -12.34 -5.82
CA SER A 50 -7.04 -11.38 -4.83
C SER A 50 -6.86 -11.98 -3.44
N ARG A 51 -6.29 -11.21 -2.51
CA ARG A 51 -6.18 -11.56 -1.08
C ARG A 51 -7.22 -10.81 -0.26
N HIS A 52 -7.18 -10.95 1.05
CA HIS A 52 -8.13 -10.31 1.97
C HIS A 52 -8.26 -8.79 1.76
N LEU A 53 -7.17 -8.12 1.45
CA LEU A 53 -7.14 -6.69 1.11
C LEU A 53 -7.21 -6.42 -0.40
N GLY A 54 -7.40 -7.46 -1.21
CA GLY A 54 -7.49 -7.38 -2.67
C GLY A 54 -6.16 -7.12 -3.38
N LEU A 55 -5.05 -7.11 -2.67
CA LEU A 55 -3.73 -6.80 -3.20
C LEU A 55 -2.82 -8.03 -3.15
N VAL A 56 -2.09 -8.25 -4.24
CA VAL A 56 -0.96 -9.19 -4.32
C VAL A 56 0.29 -8.37 -4.60
N MET A 57 1.40 -8.71 -3.97
CA MET A 57 2.65 -8.00 -4.22
C MET A 57 3.09 -8.19 -5.68
N PRO A 58 3.52 -7.14 -6.39
CA PRO A 58 3.95 -7.26 -7.79
C PRO A 58 5.06 -8.29 -8.00
N GLU A 59 5.93 -8.46 -7.00
CA GLU A 59 7.04 -9.43 -7.01
C GLU A 59 6.56 -10.89 -6.97
N GLU A 60 5.34 -11.12 -6.48
CA GLU A 60 4.72 -12.47 -6.42
C GLU A 60 4.01 -12.85 -7.72
N ILE A 61 3.73 -11.87 -8.58
CA ILE A 61 3.03 -12.12 -9.85
C ILE A 61 4.05 -12.63 -10.88
N ALA A 62 3.91 -13.90 -11.26
CA ALA A 62 4.73 -14.45 -12.33
C ALA A 62 4.52 -13.66 -13.62
N ASP A 63 5.63 -13.31 -14.29
CA ASP A 63 5.61 -12.61 -15.57
C ASP A 63 4.77 -11.31 -15.60
N VAL A 64 4.71 -10.56 -14.49
CA VAL A 64 3.90 -9.33 -14.38
C VAL A 64 4.10 -8.38 -15.56
N LYS A 65 5.34 -8.18 -16.02
CA LYS A 65 5.64 -7.33 -17.17
C LYS A 65 4.99 -7.84 -18.45
N LYS A 66 4.99 -9.15 -18.68
CA LYS A 66 4.35 -9.78 -19.85
C LYS A 66 2.83 -9.64 -19.77
N GLN A 67 2.25 -9.81 -18.60
CA GLN A 67 0.82 -9.61 -18.37
C GLN A 67 0.43 -8.14 -18.61
N MET A 68 1.20 -7.19 -18.10
CA MET A 68 1.00 -5.75 -18.35
C MET A 68 1.13 -5.39 -19.84
N GLN A 69 2.09 -5.99 -20.54
CA GLN A 69 2.25 -5.79 -21.99
C GLN A 69 1.01 -6.30 -22.74
N MET A 70 0.47 -7.46 -22.37
CA MET A 70 -0.75 -8.01 -22.99
C MET A 70 -1.96 -7.09 -22.77
N VAL A 71 -2.10 -6.50 -21.57
CA VAL A 71 -3.14 -5.48 -21.28
C VAL A 71 -2.93 -4.27 -22.17
N ALA A 72 -1.70 -3.75 -22.26
CA ALA A 72 -1.37 -2.58 -23.09
C ALA A 72 -1.65 -2.83 -24.59
N ASP A 73 -1.25 -3.98 -25.12
CA ASP A 73 -1.50 -4.36 -26.51
C ASP A 73 -3.00 -4.51 -26.80
N THR A 74 -3.77 -4.96 -25.85
CA THR A 74 -5.22 -5.07 -25.97
C THR A 74 -5.87 -3.69 -25.96
N LEU A 75 -5.53 -2.86 -24.97
CA LEU A 75 -6.03 -1.49 -24.89
C LEU A 75 -5.65 -0.65 -26.10
N GLY A 76 -4.46 -0.84 -26.66
CA GLY A 76 -4.03 -0.19 -27.91
C GLY A 76 -4.93 -0.46 -29.12
N LYS A 77 -5.73 -1.55 -29.06
CA LYS A 77 -6.69 -1.93 -30.12
C LYS A 77 -8.13 -1.53 -29.82
N THR A 78 -8.45 -1.39 -28.54
CA THR A 78 -9.84 -1.25 -28.07
C THR A 78 -10.14 0.08 -27.40
N LEU A 79 -9.14 0.92 -27.16
CA LEU A 79 -9.23 2.23 -26.51
C LEU A 79 -8.89 3.35 -27.49
N ASP A 80 -9.72 4.37 -27.55
CA ASP A 80 -9.41 5.63 -28.23
C ASP A 80 -8.46 6.48 -27.38
N CYS A 81 -7.16 6.18 -27.50
CA CYS A 81 -6.12 6.90 -26.79
C CYS A 81 -6.05 8.39 -27.16
N GLY A 82 -6.39 8.74 -28.42
CA GLY A 82 -6.40 10.13 -28.87
C GLY A 82 -7.47 10.94 -28.12
N LYS A 83 -8.67 10.39 -28.00
CA LYS A 83 -9.76 11.02 -27.26
C LYS A 83 -9.47 11.08 -25.75
N LEU A 84 -8.85 10.03 -25.18
CA LEU A 84 -8.42 10.02 -23.78
C LEU A 84 -7.43 11.17 -23.51
N LEU A 85 -6.41 11.31 -24.35
CA LEU A 85 -5.42 12.39 -24.22
C LEU A 85 -6.02 13.78 -24.43
N ALA A 86 -6.98 13.92 -25.36
CA ALA A 86 -7.68 15.18 -25.57
C ALA A 86 -8.50 15.57 -24.33
N ILE A 87 -9.18 14.61 -23.70
CA ILE A 87 -9.88 14.84 -22.43
C ILE A 87 -8.92 15.25 -21.33
N ALA A 88 -7.79 14.53 -21.17
CA ALA A 88 -6.78 14.86 -20.19
C ALA A 88 -6.21 16.27 -20.41
N ALA A 89 -5.94 16.65 -21.65
CA ALA A 89 -5.44 17.99 -21.99
C ALA A 89 -6.48 19.11 -21.79
N SER A 90 -7.77 18.78 -21.70
CA SER A 90 -8.84 19.74 -21.43
C SER A 90 -9.02 20.10 -19.96
N ALA A 91 -8.30 19.42 -19.07
CA ALA A 91 -8.33 19.75 -17.64
C ALA A 91 -7.73 21.14 -17.41
N GLU A 92 -8.38 21.90 -16.53
CA GLU A 92 -7.86 23.20 -16.11
C GLU A 92 -6.53 23.04 -15.38
N ALA A 93 -5.63 23.99 -15.55
CA ALA A 93 -4.39 24.01 -14.79
C ALA A 93 -4.69 24.18 -13.30
N LEU A 94 -4.14 23.30 -12.49
CA LEU A 94 -4.19 23.43 -11.05
C LEU A 94 -3.09 24.38 -10.62
N GLU A 95 -3.47 25.52 -10.07
CA GLU A 95 -2.52 26.39 -9.37
C GLU A 95 -2.17 25.74 -8.03
N THR A 96 -0.93 25.35 -7.88
CA THR A 96 -0.43 24.80 -6.63
C THR A 96 0.74 25.64 -6.12
N ASP A 97 0.69 26.00 -4.87
CA ASP A 97 1.88 26.57 -4.24
C ASP A 97 2.96 25.50 -4.15
N PRO A 98 4.20 25.80 -4.52
CA PRO A 98 5.28 24.83 -4.38
C PRO A 98 5.45 24.50 -2.88
N VAL A 99 5.36 23.23 -2.55
CA VAL A 99 5.67 22.77 -1.20
C VAL A 99 7.15 23.04 -0.95
N PRO A 100 7.50 23.89 0.02
CA PRO A 100 8.89 24.21 0.28
C PRO A 100 9.63 22.96 0.75
N LYS A 101 10.61 22.53 -0.03
CA LYS A 101 11.51 21.42 0.34
C LYS A 101 12.45 21.94 1.43
N LYS A 102 12.17 21.60 2.67
CA LYS A 102 13.00 21.98 3.82
C LYS A 102 13.70 20.74 4.36
N LYS A 103 15.02 20.71 4.22
CA LYS A 103 15.84 19.74 4.95
C LYS A 103 15.70 20.00 6.45
N ILE A 104 15.26 19.00 7.19
CA ILE A 104 15.01 19.09 8.64
C ILE A 104 16.20 18.54 9.41
N ALA A 105 16.73 17.38 8.99
CA ALA A 105 17.84 16.72 9.66
C ALA A 105 18.58 15.80 8.69
N ASP A 106 19.80 15.39 9.05
CA ASP A 106 20.53 14.30 8.42
C ASP A 106 20.43 13.09 9.34
N VAL A 107 19.54 12.16 9.02
CA VAL A 107 19.32 10.96 9.83
C VAL A 107 19.20 9.73 8.95
N ARG A 108 19.61 8.58 9.48
CA ARG A 108 19.41 7.28 8.82
C ARG A 108 18.17 6.61 9.41
N ILE A 109 17.28 6.14 8.57
CA ILE A 109 16.04 5.47 8.98
C ILE A 109 16.02 4.10 8.32
N GLY A 110 15.93 3.05 9.14
CA GLY A 110 15.72 1.68 8.67
C GLY A 110 14.31 1.53 8.14
N ILE A 111 14.16 0.96 6.94
CA ILE A 111 12.84 0.69 6.35
C ILE A 111 12.76 -0.79 5.98
N ALA A 112 11.81 -1.52 6.58
CA ALA A 112 11.58 -2.93 6.27
C ALA A 112 11.09 -3.09 4.83
N ARG A 113 11.77 -3.87 4.00
CA ARG A 113 11.40 -4.04 2.60
C ARG A 113 11.78 -5.43 2.09
N ASP A 114 10.80 -6.32 2.04
CA ASP A 114 10.89 -7.66 1.48
C ASP A 114 9.49 -8.20 1.12
N ALA A 115 9.36 -9.48 0.88
CA ALA A 115 8.10 -10.13 0.53
C ALA A 115 7.02 -10.04 1.63
N ALA A 116 7.42 -9.84 2.89
CA ALA A 116 6.48 -9.66 4.01
C ALA A 116 6.08 -8.19 4.23
N PHE A 117 6.93 -7.24 3.80
CA PHE A 117 6.79 -5.81 4.03
C PHE A 117 7.08 -5.01 2.76
N GLY A 118 6.05 -4.61 2.03
CA GLY A 118 6.22 -3.91 0.75
C GLY A 118 5.20 -2.83 0.46
N PHE A 119 4.21 -2.61 1.33
CA PHE A 119 3.18 -1.61 1.09
C PHE A 119 3.62 -0.24 1.59
N TYR A 120 4.17 0.53 0.67
CA TYR A 120 4.57 1.90 0.90
C TYR A 120 3.99 2.80 -0.19
N TYR A 121 3.38 3.90 0.20
CA TYR A 121 3.11 4.99 -0.72
C TYR A 121 4.42 5.69 -1.01
N GLU A 122 4.88 5.70 -2.27
CA GLU A 122 6.22 6.23 -2.62
C GLU A 122 6.38 7.72 -2.25
N ASP A 123 5.29 8.45 -2.16
CA ASP A 123 5.30 9.85 -1.68
C ASP A 123 5.88 9.97 -0.27
N ASN A 124 5.60 9.02 0.63
CA ASN A 124 6.10 9.04 2.01
C ASN A 124 7.63 8.87 2.09
N PRO A 125 8.24 7.82 1.48
CA PRO A 125 9.68 7.73 1.36
C PRO A 125 10.32 8.93 0.68
N GLN A 126 9.68 9.48 -0.34
CA GLN A 126 10.19 10.66 -1.05
C GLN A 126 10.21 11.89 -0.12
N LEU A 127 9.14 12.16 0.61
CA LEU A 127 9.07 13.27 1.57
C LEU A 127 10.14 13.14 2.67
N LEU A 128 10.38 11.93 3.17
CA LEU A 128 11.44 11.68 4.16
C LEU A 128 12.83 11.98 3.58
N ARG A 129 13.11 11.54 2.35
CA ARG A 129 14.38 11.87 1.67
C ARG A 129 14.53 13.37 1.44
N GLU A 130 13.46 14.06 1.04
CA GLU A 130 13.45 15.51 0.87
C GLU A 130 13.65 16.27 2.19
N ALA A 131 13.17 15.68 3.30
CA ALA A 131 13.43 16.19 4.65
C ALA A 131 14.85 15.90 5.15
N GLY A 132 15.63 15.11 4.44
CA GLY A 132 17.04 14.81 4.73
C GLY A 132 17.30 13.41 5.29
N ALA A 133 16.32 12.52 5.27
CA ALA A 133 16.53 11.15 5.71
C ALA A 133 17.22 10.29 4.65
N GLU A 134 18.23 9.52 5.05
CA GLU A 134 18.73 8.37 4.32
C GLU A 134 17.87 7.16 4.70
N LEU A 135 17.06 6.64 3.76
CA LEU A 135 16.28 5.43 3.98
C LEU A 135 17.14 4.20 3.67
N VAL A 136 17.39 3.38 4.67
CA VAL A 136 18.22 2.18 4.57
C VAL A 136 17.30 0.96 4.59
N PRO A 137 17.07 0.30 3.45
CA PRO A 137 16.23 -0.88 3.40
C PRO A 137 16.90 -2.04 4.11
N PHE A 138 16.10 -2.87 4.77
CA PHE A 138 16.50 -4.14 5.36
C PHE A 138 15.38 -5.17 5.22
N SER A 139 15.73 -6.45 5.29
CA SER A 139 14.80 -7.56 5.15
C SER A 139 14.58 -8.28 6.47
N PRO A 140 13.43 -8.14 7.12
CA PRO A 140 13.10 -8.97 8.28
C PRO A 140 13.12 -10.47 8.01
N LEU A 141 12.95 -10.91 6.76
CA LEU A 141 13.03 -12.31 6.36
C LEU A 141 14.44 -12.84 6.21
N GLN A 142 15.42 -12.00 5.83
CA GLN A 142 16.74 -12.46 5.37
C GLN A 142 17.91 -11.92 6.20
N ASP A 143 17.82 -10.66 6.65
CA ASP A 143 18.89 -10.03 7.40
C ASP A 143 18.88 -10.48 8.87
N GLU A 144 20.04 -10.59 9.49
CA GLU A 144 20.18 -11.01 10.88
C GLU A 144 20.26 -9.82 11.87
N SER A 145 20.38 -8.59 11.36
CA SER A 145 20.50 -7.37 12.18
C SER A 145 19.87 -6.17 11.50
N LEU A 146 19.52 -5.17 12.30
CA LEU A 146 19.14 -3.85 11.78
C LEU A 146 20.35 -3.14 11.15
N PRO A 147 20.14 -2.24 10.19
CA PRO A 147 21.20 -1.41 9.64
C PRO A 147 21.88 -0.57 10.73
N GLU A 148 23.20 -0.43 10.65
CA GLU A 148 23.96 0.35 11.62
C GLU A 148 23.65 1.85 11.57
N GLY A 149 23.63 2.49 12.73
CA GLY A 149 23.53 3.93 12.87
C GLY A 149 22.18 4.52 12.47
N ILE A 150 21.11 3.72 12.49
CA ILE A 150 19.74 4.24 12.28
C ILE A 150 19.26 5.00 13.51
N ALA A 151 18.55 6.10 13.27
CA ALA A 151 17.91 6.95 14.27
C ALA A 151 16.38 6.79 14.27
N GLY A 152 15.84 5.89 13.47
CA GLY A 152 14.43 5.57 13.39
C GLY A 152 14.18 4.29 12.60
N LEU A 153 12.99 3.72 12.78
CA LEU A 153 12.57 2.48 12.15
C LEU A 153 11.18 2.62 11.53
N ILE A 154 11.01 2.14 10.31
CA ILE A 154 9.72 2.08 9.62
C ILE A 154 9.44 0.62 9.25
N LEU A 155 8.35 0.09 9.80
CA LEU A 155 7.81 -1.22 9.50
C LEU A 155 6.46 -1.01 8.80
N GLY A 156 6.44 -1.11 7.49
CA GLY A 156 5.25 -0.86 6.67
C GLY A 156 4.29 -2.03 6.59
N GLY A 157 3.26 -1.85 5.81
CA GLY A 157 2.28 -2.89 5.53
C GLY A 157 2.82 -4.01 4.64
N GLY A 158 2.05 -5.08 4.57
CA GLY A 158 2.34 -6.28 3.82
C GLY A 158 1.52 -7.46 4.33
N TYR A 159 2.01 -8.66 4.08
CA TYR A 159 1.37 -9.91 4.51
C TYR A 159 2.32 -10.76 5.37
N PRO A 160 2.70 -10.30 6.57
CA PRO A 160 3.61 -11.05 7.45
C PRO A 160 3.02 -12.40 7.88
N GLU A 161 1.69 -12.56 7.92
CA GLU A 161 1.02 -13.82 8.23
C GLU A 161 1.34 -14.93 7.23
N LEU A 162 1.51 -14.60 5.95
CA LEU A 162 1.92 -15.56 4.92
C LEU A 162 3.39 -15.98 5.06
N HIS A 163 4.17 -15.18 5.75
CA HIS A 163 5.59 -15.39 6.01
C HIS A 163 5.89 -15.68 7.49
N ALA A 164 4.87 -15.86 8.33
CA ALA A 164 4.99 -15.95 9.78
C ALA A 164 5.99 -17.02 10.23
N LYS A 165 5.96 -18.20 9.61
CA LYS A 165 6.93 -19.27 9.86
C LYS A 165 8.36 -18.89 9.52
N ALA A 166 8.59 -18.14 8.45
CA ALA A 166 9.92 -17.69 8.05
C ALA A 166 10.42 -16.57 8.99
N LEU A 167 9.58 -15.58 9.25
CA LEU A 167 9.87 -14.50 10.19
C LEU A 167 10.19 -15.04 11.59
N SER A 168 9.44 -16.04 12.07
CA SER A 168 9.67 -16.64 13.39
C SER A 168 11.02 -17.32 13.53
N LYS A 169 11.55 -17.87 12.46
CA LYS A 169 12.86 -18.53 12.43
C LYS A 169 14.02 -17.53 12.49
N ASN A 170 13.80 -16.32 12.04
CA ASN A 170 14.81 -15.26 12.07
C ASN A 170 14.89 -14.64 13.49
N THR A 171 15.33 -15.44 14.46
CA THR A 171 15.47 -15.03 15.85
C THR A 171 16.42 -13.83 16.03
N PRO A 172 17.58 -13.75 15.33
CA PRO A 172 18.46 -12.60 15.46
C PRO A 172 17.76 -11.28 15.11
N MET A 173 17.07 -11.22 13.96
CA MET A 173 16.36 -10.00 13.53
C MET A 173 15.22 -9.65 14.48
N ARG A 174 14.41 -10.64 14.91
CA ARG A 174 13.30 -10.39 15.86
C ARG A 174 13.83 -9.77 17.16
N LYS A 175 14.95 -10.32 17.66
CA LYS A 175 15.62 -9.78 18.86
C LYS A 175 16.17 -8.38 18.60
N ALA A 176 16.81 -8.13 17.46
CA ALA A 176 17.34 -6.81 17.12
C ALA A 176 16.24 -5.74 17.07
N VAL A 177 15.08 -6.06 16.47
CA VAL A 177 13.91 -5.16 16.45
C VAL A 177 13.37 -4.95 17.86
N HIS A 178 13.20 -6.04 18.63
CA HIS A 178 12.73 -5.95 20.02
C HIS A 178 13.60 -5.01 20.85
N ASP A 179 14.90 -5.30 20.89
CA ASP A 179 15.85 -4.54 21.70
C ASP A 179 15.90 -3.07 21.29
N ALA A 180 15.96 -2.79 19.99
CA ALA A 180 16.01 -1.41 19.48
C ALA A 180 14.77 -0.60 19.88
N VAL A 181 13.59 -1.19 19.75
CA VAL A 181 12.33 -0.49 20.12
C VAL A 181 12.22 -0.35 21.63
N ALA A 182 12.60 -1.37 22.40
CA ALA A 182 12.62 -1.32 23.86
C ALA A 182 13.63 -0.29 24.40
N ASP A 183 14.74 -0.09 23.69
CA ASP A 183 15.75 0.93 23.99
C ASP A 183 15.33 2.36 23.53
N GLY A 184 14.12 2.51 22.98
CA GLY A 184 13.52 3.80 22.63
C GLY A 184 13.80 4.27 21.22
N LEU A 185 14.20 3.39 20.28
CA LEU A 185 14.32 3.77 18.86
C LEU A 185 12.95 4.23 18.33
N PRO A 186 12.80 5.49 17.84
CA PRO A 186 11.57 5.97 17.24
C PRO A 186 11.10 5.04 16.12
N THR A 187 9.90 4.49 16.26
CA THR A 187 9.39 3.44 15.37
C THR A 187 7.98 3.76 14.90
N ILE A 188 7.76 3.71 13.59
CA ILE A 188 6.45 3.73 12.96
C ILE A 188 6.16 2.34 12.41
N ALA A 189 5.06 1.76 12.85
CA ALA A 189 4.62 0.45 12.39
C ALA A 189 3.16 0.49 11.95
N GLU A 190 2.91 0.13 10.70
CA GLU A 190 1.58 0.12 10.11
C GLU A 190 1.19 -1.30 9.66
N CYS A 191 -0.08 -1.66 9.83
CA CYS A 191 -0.66 -2.90 9.29
C CYS A 191 0.24 -4.12 9.59
N GLY A 192 0.85 -4.73 8.59
CA GLY A 192 1.76 -5.87 8.75
C GLY A 192 2.93 -5.60 9.69
N GLY A 193 3.51 -4.39 9.65
CA GLY A 193 4.58 -3.99 10.55
C GLY A 193 4.11 -3.93 12.02
N PHE A 194 2.89 -3.48 12.26
CA PHE A 194 2.29 -3.50 13.58
C PHE A 194 2.06 -4.93 14.08
N LEU A 195 1.58 -5.84 13.19
CA LEU A 195 1.42 -7.26 13.53
C LEU A 195 2.76 -7.91 13.91
N TYR A 196 3.84 -7.56 13.21
CA TYR A 196 5.17 -8.09 13.51
C TYR A 196 5.74 -7.67 14.87
N LEU A 197 5.28 -6.54 15.44
CA LEU A 197 5.69 -6.10 16.78
C LEU A 197 5.03 -6.89 17.92
N HIS A 198 4.00 -7.68 17.66
CA HIS A 198 3.35 -8.51 18.68
C HIS A 198 4.24 -9.65 19.18
N GLU A 199 3.86 -10.29 20.30
CA GLU A 199 4.51 -11.51 20.78
C GLU A 199 4.36 -12.65 19.81
N THR A 200 3.15 -12.82 19.24
CA THR A 200 2.86 -13.86 18.26
C THR A 200 1.96 -13.34 17.14
N LEU A 201 2.11 -13.94 15.98
CA LEU A 201 1.21 -13.78 14.83
C LEU A 201 0.72 -15.14 14.42
N CYS A 202 -0.61 -15.29 14.35
CA CYS A 202 -1.24 -16.54 13.90
C CYS A 202 -1.57 -16.45 12.41
N ASP A 203 -1.28 -17.51 11.68
CA ASP A 203 -1.64 -17.66 10.27
C ASP A 203 -3.14 -18.00 10.11
N ASP A 204 -3.59 -18.11 8.86
CA ASP A 204 -4.99 -18.43 8.54
C ASP A 204 -5.41 -19.86 8.96
N GLU A 205 -4.44 -20.73 9.27
CA GLU A 205 -4.68 -22.08 9.81
C GLU A 205 -4.75 -22.05 11.35
N GLY A 206 -4.54 -20.90 11.98
CA GLY A 206 -4.55 -20.72 13.43
C GLY A 206 -3.24 -21.14 14.11
N VAL A 207 -2.17 -21.38 13.36
CA VAL A 207 -0.87 -21.68 13.93
C VAL A 207 -0.17 -20.38 14.27
N CYS A 208 0.19 -20.22 15.54
CA CYS A 208 0.81 -18.99 16.04
C CYS A 208 2.34 -19.09 16.07
N TYR A 209 3.00 -18.08 15.56
CA TYR A 209 4.44 -17.99 15.45
C TYR A 209 4.97 -16.81 16.25
N PRO A 210 6.09 -16.95 16.97
CA PRO A 210 6.70 -15.85 17.72
C PRO A 210 7.20 -14.75 16.77
N MET A 211 6.91 -13.50 17.12
CA MET A 211 7.32 -12.29 16.41
C MET A 211 8.30 -11.45 17.24
N ALA A 212 8.40 -10.15 17.01
CA ALA A 212 9.36 -9.30 17.72
C ALA A 212 9.07 -9.15 19.22
N GLY A 213 7.82 -9.29 19.66
CA GLY A 213 7.49 -9.33 21.09
C GLY A 213 7.58 -7.98 21.80
N VAL A 214 7.49 -6.88 21.09
CA VAL A 214 7.43 -5.52 21.67
C VAL A 214 6.08 -5.28 22.33
N ILE A 215 5.02 -5.77 21.69
CA ILE A 215 3.63 -5.64 22.17
C ILE A 215 3.22 -6.96 22.80
N SER A 216 2.92 -6.94 24.11
CA SER A 216 2.52 -8.13 24.88
C SER A 216 1.09 -8.55 24.52
N ALA A 217 0.87 -8.97 23.30
CA ALA A 217 -0.38 -9.48 22.76
C ALA A 217 -0.13 -10.41 21.58
N SER A 218 -1.15 -11.19 21.22
CA SER A 218 -1.16 -12.04 20.02
C SER A 218 -2.01 -11.40 18.95
N ALA A 219 -1.50 -11.36 17.71
CA ALA A 219 -2.27 -10.98 16.54
C ALA A 219 -2.92 -12.22 15.92
N ILE A 220 -4.22 -12.22 15.78
CA ILE A 220 -5.01 -13.34 15.22
C ILE A 220 -5.98 -12.81 14.17
N ASN A 221 -6.16 -13.58 13.10
CA ASN A 221 -7.24 -13.33 12.13
C ASN A 221 -8.54 -13.93 12.67
N THR A 222 -9.57 -13.10 12.86
CA THR A 222 -10.88 -13.55 13.38
C THR A 222 -11.79 -14.12 12.29
N GLY A 223 -11.37 -14.03 11.01
CA GLY A 223 -12.19 -14.41 9.86
C GLY A 223 -13.38 -13.49 9.58
N LYS A 224 -13.50 -12.39 10.32
CA LYS A 224 -14.57 -11.39 10.18
C LYS A 224 -13.99 -9.99 10.25
N LEU A 225 -14.55 -9.07 9.46
CA LEU A 225 -14.21 -7.66 9.54
C LEU A 225 -14.55 -7.13 10.95
N VAL A 226 -13.54 -6.77 11.72
CA VAL A 226 -13.68 -6.29 13.11
C VAL A 226 -13.88 -4.78 13.11
N ARG A 227 -13.09 -4.05 12.35
CA ARG A 227 -13.18 -2.60 12.25
C ARG A 227 -12.99 -2.12 10.83
N PHE A 228 -13.69 -1.04 10.52
CA PHE A 228 -13.60 -0.32 9.26
C PHE A 228 -13.98 1.14 9.47
N GLY A 229 -13.11 2.07 9.15
CA GLY A 229 -13.44 3.49 9.17
C GLY A 229 -12.26 4.42 9.42
N TYR A 230 -12.57 5.69 9.46
CA TYR A 230 -11.61 6.71 9.81
C TYR A 230 -11.51 6.88 11.32
N VAL A 231 -10.30 7.09 11.80
CA VAL A 231 -10.00 7.28 13.22
C VAL A 231 -9.14 8.52 13.40
N MET A 232 -9.23 9.11 14.58
CA MET A 232 -8.34 10.18 15.02
C MET A 232 -7.53 9.66 16.19
N LEU A 233 -6.24 9.47 15.96
CA LEU A 233 -5.28 9.10 16.99
C LEU A 233 -4.86 10.37 17.73
N THR A 234 -4.89 10.36 19.05
CA THR A 234 -4.46 11.48 19.87
C THR A 234 -3.36 11.02 20.81
N GLU A 235 -2.19 11.68 20.74
CA GLU A 235 -1.09 11.42 21.65
C GLU A 235 -1.47 11.83 23.08
N LYS A 236 -1.31 10.92 24.03
CA LYS A 236 -1.70 11.16 25.43
C LYS A 236 -0.58 11.85 26.23
N GLU A 237 0.64 11.48 25.94
CA GLU A 237 1.83 11.92 26.65
C GLU A 237 2.84 12.47 25.65
N GLU A 238 3.71 13.37 26.07
CA GLU A 238 4.79 13.85 25.24
C GLU A 238 5.84 12.74 25.03
N ASN A 239 5.96 12.27 23.81
CA ASN A 239 6.88 11.21 23.42
C ASN A 239 7.39 11.46 22.00
N PHE A 240 7.06 10.61 21.04
CA PHE A 240 7.39 10.78 19.62
C PHE A 240 6.71 12.02 19.02
N LEU A 241 5.50 12.31 19.47
CA LEU A 241 4.74 13.51 19.13
C LEU A 241 4.46 14.32 20.41
N PRO A 242 4.21 15.63 20.30
CA PRO A 242 3.77 16.42 21.43
C PRO A 242 2.44 15.89 22.00
N ALA A 243 2.27 15.96 23.31
CA ALA A 243 1.00 15.63 23.95
C ALA A 243 -0.15 16.43 23.34
N GLY A 244 -1.25 15.77 23.03
CA GLY A 244 -2.42 16.34 22.34
C GLY A 244 -2.31 16.42 20.83
N ALA A 245 -1.17 16.06 20.21
CA ALA A 245 -1.05 15.95 18.77
C ALA A 245 -2.05 14.94 18.22
N GLN A 246 -2.64 15.23 17.06
CA GLN A 246 -3.63 14.40 16.42
C GLN A 246 -3.17 13.96 15.04
N ILE A 247 -3.40 12.67 14.75
CA ILE A 247 -3.13 12.07 13.43
C ILE A 247 -4.43 11.42 12.95
N ALA A 248 -4.89 11.84 11.76
CA ALA A 248 -5.98 11.17 11.08
C ALA A 248 -5.48 9.85 10.49
N GLY A 249 -6.21 8.77 10.74
CA GLY A 249 -5.88 7.44 10.25
C GLY A 249 -7.10 6.74 9.65
N HIS A 250 -6.84 5.61 9.03
CA HIS A 250 -7.86 4.69 8.55
C HIS A 250 -7.60 3.31 9.17
N GLU A 251 -8.63 2.75 9.78
CA GLU A 251 -8.58 1.45 10.42
C GLU A 251 -9.39 0.45 9.58
N PHE A 252 -8.76 -0.66 9.21
CA PHE A 252 -9.38 -1.73 8.45
C PHE A 252 -8.68 -3.05 8.79
N HIS A 253 -9.36 -3.91 9.54
CA HIS A 253 -8.77 -5.21 9.90
C HIS A 253 -9.82 -6.27 10.27
N TYR A 254 -9.39 -7.53 10.14
CA TYR A 254 -10.15 -8.74 10.41
C TYR A 254 -9.83 -9.35 11.77
#